data_d560401186f197c42f1fe84a4279151e
#
_entry.id   d560401186f197c42f1fe84a4279151e
#
_cell.length_a   1.000
_cell.length_b   1.000
_cell.length_c   1.000
_cell.angle_alpha   90.00
_cell.angle_beta   90.00
_cell.angle_gamma   90.00
#
_symmetry.space_group_name_H-M   'P 1'
#
loop_
_entity.id
_entity.type
_entity.pdbx_description
1 polymer ?
#
loop_
_entity_poly.entity_id
_entity_poly.type
_entity_poly.pdbx_seq_one_letter_code
_entity_poly.pdbx_strand_id
1 'polypeptide(L)'
;MKYLLPILAAASMSFAQWGGWGNGGGGKSLNDYKKMSVSGREIHVYAPSGLKENSPLLISCHGMDQDPNYQQSNTHWEAVADTAGFVVVYPRGGTGMSTWDIQGDQDTKWMVQIIDQMYTDYKIDKKRVYLSGFSMGGMFTYHSMSKIADKIAAFAPTSGTNVFGASKAMRPVPIIHPHGTNDDVLNYSQVEGFIKNYRDQFHCPAQAKEETNYPNAENSGATMYTWGPCDKGVYIKHLKLPGRGHSPSKADVSDIWNFVKQWDVNGKIGENPESSSSEAVSSSSEAPKSSSSVKPAESSSSATPQALLEELSLASVSVYKSSDNSIMVAGAQGKTITVFNSLGNVVSTTRGVAGAQKVYTGAKGVYIVKVGSRTFKTSL
;
A
#
# COMPACT_ATOMS: atom_id res chain seq x y z
N MET A 1 -21.62 23.71 -51.99
CA MET A 1 -21.71 23.43 -50.56
C MET A 1 -20.71 22.32 -50.23
N LYS A 2 -19.56 22.66 -49.66
CA LYS A 2 -18.49 21.71 -49.26
C LYS A 2 -18.59 21.60 -47.74
N TYR A 3 -18.92 20.41 -47.27
CA TYR A 3 -18.87 20.10 -45.84
C TYR A 3 -17.43 19.67 -45.46
N LEU A 4 -16.79 20.48 -44.63
CA LEU A 4 -15.55 20.13 -43.95
C LEU A 4 -15.90 19.34 -42.68
N LEU A 5 -15.43 18.09 -42.61
CA LEU A 5 -15.38 17.33 -41.38
C LEU A 5 -14.15 17.79 -40.55
N PRO A 6 -14.26 17.99 -39.24
CA PRO A 6 -13.12 18.21 -38.42
C PRO A 6 -12.42 16.87 -38.14
N ILE A 7 -11.15 16.80 -38.45
CA ILE A 7 -10.22 15.73 -38.05
C ILE A 7 -9.99 15.85 -36.54
N LEU A 8 -10.47 14.87 -35.77
CA LEU A 8 -10.07 14.71 -34.38
C LEU A 8 -8.60 14.21 -34.37
N ALA A 9 -7.69 15.10 -34.07
CA ALA A 9 -6.32 14.75 -33.74
C ALA A 9 -6.28 14.03 -32.39
N ALA A 10 -5.99 12.74 -32.41
CA ALA A 10 -5.64 12.00 -31.22
C ALA A 10 -4.32 12.56 -30.68
N ALA A 11 -4.39 13.30 -29.59
CA ALA A 11 -3.20 13.74 -28.86
C ALA A 11 -2.61 12.52 -28.15
N SER A 12 -1.57 11.97 -28.75
CA SER A 12 -0.61 11.10 -28.07
C SER A 12 0.16 11.98 -27.07
N MET A 13 -0.23 11.96 -25.81
CA MET A 13 0.55 12.60 -24.75
C MET A 13 1.84 11.83 -24.55
N SER A 14 2.91 12.28 -25.17
CA SER A 14 4.26 11.93 -24.83
C SER A 14 4.59 12.52 -23.45
N PHE A 15 4.87 11.68 -22.47
CA PHE A 15 5.38 12.06 -21.15
C PHE A 15 6.85 12.51 -21.24
N ALA A 16 7.09 13.58 -21.94
CA ALA A 16 8.39 14.24 -21.95
C ALA A 16 8.16 15.74 -21.91
N GLN A 17 8.38 16.29 -20.74
CA GLN A 17 8.70 17.70 -20.47
C GLN A 17 7.90 18.31 -19.32
N TRP A 18 8.31 17.96 -18.10
CA TRP A 18 8.13 18.89 -16.98
C TRP A 18 9.49 19.51 -16.67
N GLY A 19 9.53 20.80 -16.99
CA GLY A 19 10.70 21.65 -16.91
C GLY A 19 11.29 21.74 -15.51
N GLY A 20 12.59 21.95 -15.49
CA GLY A 20 13.41 22.10 -14.30
C GLY A 20 12.93 23.21 -13.39
N TRP A 21 12.93 22.90 -12.09
CA TRP A 21 12.94 23.88 -11.04
C TRP A 21 14.35 23.95 -10.44
N GLY A 22 14.85 25.17 -10.41
CA GLY A 22 16.21 25.47 -10.04
C GLY A 22 16.57 25.18 -8.59
N ASN A 23 17.82 24.89 -8.47
CA ASN A 23 18.74 24.86 -7.34
C ASN A 23 18.25 25.46 -6.01
N GLY A 24 18.31 24.62 -4.96
CA GLY A 24 18.25 25.09 -3.59
C GLY A 24 18.15 23.97 -2.57
N GLY A 25 19.30 23.35 -2.23
CA GLY A 25 19.41 22.38 -1.14
C GLY A 25 20.06 21.08 -1.64
N GLY A 26 21.29 20.83 -1.18
CA GLY A 26 22.14 19.73 -1.64
C GLY A 26 21.53 18.34 -1.44
N GLY A 27 20.64 17.94 -2.33
CA GLY A 27 20.25 16.56 -2.49
C GLY A 27 21.44 15.77 -2.99
N LYS A 28 21.74 14.65 -2.32
CA LYS A 28 22.81 13.75 -2.76
C LYS A 28 22.50 13.22 -4.16
N SER A 29 23.52 13.06 -4.96
CA SER A 29 23.42 12.53 -6.32
C SER A 29 22.85 11.10 -6.29
N LEU A 30 22.13 10.71 -7.35
CA LEU A 30 21.74 9.31 -7.61
C LEU A 30 22.93 8.32 -7.51
N ASN A 31 24.15 8.81 -7.60
CA ASN A 31 25.38 8.02 -7.46
C ASN A 31 25.69 7.62 -6.02
N ASP A 32 25.04 8.21 -5.02
CA ASP A 32 25.26 7.88 -3.60
C ASP A 32 24.45 6.64 -3.15
N TYR A 33 23.59 6.12 -4.02
CA TYR A 33 22.82 4.91 -3.77
C TYR A 33 23.59 3.67 -4.21
N LYS A 34 23.64 2.68 -3.30
CA LYS A 34 24.15 1.37 -3.64
C LYS A 34 23.09 0.57 -4.40
N LYS A 35 23.37 0.23 -5.66
CA LYS A 35 22.55 -0.71 -6.40
C LYS A 35 22.86 -2.13 -5.95
N MET A 36 21.83 -2.89 -5.64
CA MET A 36 21.93 -4.28 -5.17
C MET A 36 20.89 -5.14 -5.87
N SER A 37 21.04 -6.45 -5.79
CA SER A 37 20.04 -7.42 -6.24
C SER A 37 19.59 -8.28 -5.07
N VAL A 38 18.26 -8.38 -4.87
CA VAL A 38 17.65 -9.31 -3.92
C VAL A 38 16.74 -10.25 -4.70
N SER A 39 17.05 -11.54 -4.66
CA SER A 39 16.32 -12.57 -5.41
C SER A 39 16.22 -12.26 -6.92
N GLY A 40 17.30 -11.75 -7.52
CA GLY A 40 17.39 -11.43 -8.95
C GLY A 40 16.76 -10.11 -9.37
N ARG A 41 16.20 -9.31 -8.44
CA ARG A 41 15.58 -8.02 -8.71
C ARG A 41 16.38 -6.87 -8.09
N GLU A 42 16.47 -5.76 -8.84
CA GLU A 42 17.23 -4.57 -8.45
C GLU A 42 16.56 -3.81 -7.32
N ILE A 43 17.37 -3.36 -6.37
CA ILE A 43 17.01 -2.36 -5.35
C ILE A 43 18.09 -1.28 -5.29
N HIS A 44 17.68 -0.04 -4.98
CA HIS A 44 18.61 1.04 -4.67
C HIS A 44 18.56 1.30 -3.16
N VAL A 45 19.69 1.24 -2.50
CA VAL A 45 19.82 1.35 -1.05
C VAL A 45 20.61 2.60 -0.68
N TYR A 46 20.05 3.41 0.20
CA TYR A 46 20.75 4.51 0.85
C TYR A 46 20.89 4.22 2.35
N ALA A 47 22.12 4.31 2.85
CA ALA A 47 22.42 4.24 4.26
C ALA A 47 23.29 5.46 4.65
N PRO A 48 22.85 6.30 5.61
CA PRO A 48 23.62 7.45 6.06
C PRO A 48 24.98 7.06 6.60
N SER A 49 25.98 7.95 6.46
CA SER A 49 27.25 7.77 7.15
C SER A 49 27.04 7.79 8.66
N GLY A 50 27.66 6.85 9.37
CA GLY A 50 27.46 6.73 10.82
C GLY A 50 26.15 6.07 11.25
N LEU A 51 25.47 5.35 10.34
CA LEU A 51 24.31 4.54 10.66
C LEU A 51 24.61 3.60 11.85
N LYS A 52 23.72 3.60 12.83
CA LYS A 52 23.84 2.72 14.00
C LYS A 52 23.18 1.38 13.76
N GLU A 53 23.64 0.34 14.44
CA GLU A 53 22.87 -0.91 14.50
C GLU A 53 21.50 -0.68 15.10
N ASN A 54 20.56 -1.52 14.75
CA ASN A 54 19.14 -1.40 15.11
C ASN A 54 18.49 -0.09 14.62
N SER A 55 18.98 0.49 13.51
CA SER A 55 18.32 1.61 12.84
C SER A 55 17.05 1.15 12.10
N PRO A 56 16.05 2.01 11.95
CA PRO A 56 14.84 1.68 11.16
C PRO A 56 15.15 1.45 9.68
N LEU A 57 14.22 0.77 9.00
CA LEU A 57 14.18 0.62 7.55
C LEU A 57 12.92 1.29 6.98
N LEU A 58 13.07 2.09 5.92
CA LEU A 58 11.96 2.58 5.11
C LEU A 58 12.09 2.05 3.68
N ILE A 59 11.02 1.43 3.18
CA ILE A 59 10.92 0.97 1.79
C ILE A 59 9.95 1.90 1.07
N SER A 60 10.38 2.50 -0.07
CA SER A 60 9.58 3.46 -0.84
C SER A 60 9.36 2.97 -2.28
N CYS A 61 8.12 2.57 -2.58
CA CYS A 61 7.71 1.96 -3.85
C CYS A 61 7.24 3.02 -4.86
N HIS A 62 7.77 2.96 -6.09
CA HIS A 62 7.40 3.87 -7.19
C HIS A 62 6.02 3.56 -7.79
N GLY A 63 5.48 4.47 -8.62
CA GLY A 63 4.23 4.28 -9.35
C GLY A 63 4.38 3.36 -10.57
N MET A 64 3.26 3.17 -11.30
CA MET A 64 3.21 2.33 -12.50
C MET A 64 4.19 2.84 -13.57
N ASP A 65 4.95 1.92 -14.18
CA ASP A 65 5.95 2.20 -15.23
C ASP A 65 7.06 3.20 -14.83
N GLN A 66 7.19 3.46 -13.54
CA GLN A 66 8.28 4.26 -13.00
C GLN A 66 9.40 3.35 -12.49
N ASP A 67 10.41 3.94 -11.85
CA ASP A 67 11.57 3.22 -11.38
C ASP A 67 12.12 3.81 -10.04
N PRO A 68 13.13 3.19 -9.42
CA PRO A 68 13.76 3.70 -8.21
C PRO A 68 14.30 5.13 -8.34
N ASN A 69 14.81 5.53 -9.52
CA ASN A 69 15.35 6.87 -9.72
C ASN A 69 14.23 7.92 -9.71
N TYR A 70 13.08 7.60 -10.33
CA TYR A 70 11.91 8.47 -10.28
C TYR A 70 11.44 8.68 -8.83
N GLN A 71 11.27 7.59 -8.09
CA GLN A 71 10.79 7.67 -6.70
C GLN A 71 11.75 8.46 -5.82
N GLN A 72 13.04 8.21 -5.96
CA GLN A 72 14.09 8.92 -5.23
C GLN A 72 14.09 10.41 -5.55
N SER A 73 14.13 10.79 -6.86
CA SER A 73 14.23 12.19 -7.28
C SER A 73 13.00 13.04 -6.92
N ASN A 74 11.86 12.43 -6.60
CA ASN A 74 10.66 13.15 -6.18
C ASN A 74 10.46 13.15 -4.66
N THR A 75 10.98 12.15 -3.96
CA THR A 75 10.74 12.02 -2.51
C THR A 75 11.95 12.43 -1.66
N HIS A 76 13.18 12.28 -2.15
CA HIS A 76 14.40 12.65 -1.43
C HIS A 76 14.43 12.16 0.04
N TRP A 77 14.07 10.90 0.27
CA TRP A 77 14.09 10.30 1.62
C TRP A 77 15.46 10.37 2.30
N GLU A 78 16.54 10.41 1.50
CA GLU A 78 17.91 10.52 2.00
C GLU A 78 18.13 11.77 2.87
N ALA A 79 17.47 12.88 2.54
CA ALA A 79 17.60 14.12 3.32
C ALA A 79 17.06 13.96 4.76
N VAL A 80 16.01 13.16 4.94
CA VAL A 80 15.47 12.84 6.27
C VAL A 80 16.29 11.72 6.91
N ALA A 81 16.74 10.73 6.13
CA ALA A 81 17.56 9.62 6.63
C ALA A 81 18.90 10.09 7.20
N ASP A 82 19.53 11.11 6.59
CA ASP A 82 20.79 11.70 7.08
C ASP A 82 20.67 12.26 8.49
N THR A 83 19.53 12.84 8.84
CA THR A 83 19.31 13.43 10.16
C THR A 83 18.69 12.49 11.16
N ALA A 84 17.88 11.53 10.69
CA ALA A 84 17.10 10.63 11.54
C ALA A 84 17.75 9.25 11.73
N GLY A 85 18.74 8.88 10.91
CA GLY A 85 19.52 7.64 11.05
C GLY A 85 18.72 6.38 10.70
N PHE A 86 18.26 6.23 9.46
CA PHE A 86 17.56 5.03 8.97
C PHE A 86 18.00 4.64 7.56
N VAL A 87 17.81 3.38 7.20
CA VAL A 87 18.08 2.86 5.84
C VAL A 87 16.88 3.14 4.94
N VAL A 88 17.12 3.58 3.71
CA VAL A 88 16.10 3.74 2.67
C VAL A 88 16.32 2.71 1.57
N VAL A 89 15.25 2.06 1.12
CA VAL A 89 15.26 1.16 -0.03
C VAL A 89 14.23 1.61 -1.05
N TYR A 90 14.66 1.77 -2.30
CA TYR A 90 13.80 1.96 -3.46
C TYR A 90 13.86 0.70 -4.32
N PRO A 91 12.86 -0.18 -4.22
CA PRO A 91 12.83 -1.41 -5.01
C PRO A 91 12.36 -1.15 -6.43
N ARG A 92 12.90 -1.88 -7.41
CA ARG A 92 12.43 -1.85 -8.81
C ARG A 92 11.29 -2.83 -9.01
N GLY A 93 10.11 -2.29 -9.29
CA GLY A 93 8.94 -3.06 -9.71
C GLY A 93 9.07 -3.63 -11.13
N GLY A 94 8.02 -4.29 -11.61
CA GLY A 94 7.86 -4.69 -13.00
C GLY A 94 7.41 -3.54 -13.90
N THR A 95 6.62 -3.84 -14.95
CA THR A 95 6.11 -2.86 -15.91
C THR A 95 4.59 -2.99 -16.08
N GLY A 96 3.93 -1.89 -16.50
CA GLY A 96 2.49 -1.82 -16.70
C GLY A 96 1.71 -2.25 -15.47
N MET A 97 0.63 -2.98 -15.65
CA MET A 97 -0.17 -3.52 -14.55
C MET A 97 0.57 -4.56 -13.69
N SER A 98 1.74 -5.01 -14.11
CA SER A 98 2.61 -5.90 -13.35
C SER A 98 3.75 -5.16 -12.65
N THR A 99 3.69 -3.82 -12.57
CA THR A 99 4.67 -3.03 -11.82
C THR A 99 4.74 -3.48 -10.36
N TRP A 100 3.57 -3.69 -9.74
CA TRP A 100 3.46 -4.31 -8.42
C TRP A 100 2.36 -5.37 -8.42
N ASP A 101 2.62 -6.49 -7.74
CA ASP A 101 1.61 -7.53 -7.51
C ASP A 101 0.65 -7.08 -6.39
N ILE A 102 -0.42 -6.39 -6.80
CA ILE A 102 -1.46 -5.86 -5.91
C ILE A 102 -2.64 -6.81 -5.68
N GLN A 103 -2.53 -8.07 -6.08
CA GLN A 103 -3.57 -9.09 -5.90
C GLN A 103 -3.03 -10.39 -5.32
N GLY A 104 -1.80 -10.76 -5.65
CA GLY A 104 -1.13 -11.98 -5.18
C GLY A 104 -0.24 -11.74 -3.96
N ASP A 105 0.86 -12.45 -3.90
CA ASP A 105 1.81 -12.40 -2.79
C ASP A 105 3.29 -12.36 -3.24
N GLN A 106 3.55 -12.29 -4.54
CA GLN A 106 4.90 -12.33 -5.09
C GLN A 106 5.74 -11.17 -4.56
N ASP A 107 5.24 -9.94 -4.68
CA ASP A 107 6.00 -8.76 -4.25
C ASP A 107 6.01 -8.59 -2.73
N THR A 108 4.95 -9.00 -2.03
CA THR A 108 4.96 -8.97 -0.56
C THR A 108 5.99 -9.95 0.01
N LYS A 109 6.15 -11.14 -0.57
CA LYS A 109 7.22 -12.08 -0.24
C LYS A 109 8.60 -11.49 -0.54
N TRP A 110 8.73 -10.77 -1.65
CA TRP A 110 9.98 -10.09 -1.99
C TRP A 110 10.31 -8.96 -1.01
N MET A 111 9.32 -8.20 -0.52
CA MET A 111 9.56 -7.21 0.55
C MET A 111 10.14 -7.85 1.81
N VAL A 112 9.67 -9.04 2.18
CA VAL A 112 10.25 -9.77 3.33
C VAL A 112 11.71 -10.15 3.06
N GLN A 113 12.05 -10.59 1.85
CA GLN A 113 13.44 -10.88 1.46
C GLN A 113 14.33 -9.62 1.49
N ILE A 114 13.79 -8.45 1.08
CA ILE A 114 14.49 -7.17 1.20
C ILE A 114 14.77 -6.85 2.69
N ILE A 115 13.78 -7.01 3.57
CA ILE A 115 13.94 -6.80 5.01
C ILE A 115 15.05 -7.69 5.58
N ASP A 116 15.06 -8.98 5.21
CA ASP A 116 16.09 -9.94 5.65
C ASP A 116 17.48 -9.57 5.13
N GLN A 117 17.59 -9.13 3.87
CA GLN A 117 18.84 -8.66 3.30
C GLN A 117 19.35 -7.39 4.00
N MET A 118 18.47 -6.41 4.26
CA MET A 118 18.84 -5.19 4.97
C MET A 118 19.25 -5.48 6.42
N TYR A 119 18.62 -6.45 7.07
CA TYR A 119 19.08 -6.91 8.38
C TYR A 119 20.48 -7.52 8.31
N THR A 120 20.76 -8.33 7.31
CA THR A 120 22.08 -8.95 7.12
C THR A 120 23.16 -7.89 6.90
N ASP A 121 22.91 -6.92 6.02
CA ASP A 121 23.92 -5.96 5.56
C ASP A 121 24.09 -4.76 6.48
N TYR A 122 23.01 -4.27 7.09
CA TYR A 122 22.98 -3.01 7.85
C TYR A 122 22.53 -3.17 9.31
N LYS A 123 22.19 -4.39 9.75
CA LYS A 123 21.71 -4.66 11.11
C LYS A 123 20.53 -3.79 11.51
N ILE A 124 19.58 -3.60 10.58
CA ILE A 124 18.36 -2.82 10.83
C ILE A 124 17.52 -3.47 11.94
N ASP A 125 16.66 -2.67 12.59
CA ASP A 125 15.65 -3.17 13.51
C ASP A 125 14.44 -3.70 12.72
N LYS A 126 14.27 -5.02 12.66
CA LYS A 126 13.12 -5.66 11.98
C LYS A 126 11.76 -5.30 12.60
N LYS A 127 11.73 -4.75 13.82
CA LYS A 127 10.49 -4.26 14.42
C LYS A 127 10.11 -2.87 13.92
N ARG A 128 11.05 -2.10 13.36
CA ARG A 128 10.85 -0.73 12.87
C ARG A 128 11.06 -0.65 11.35
N VAL A 129 10.23 -1.39 10.63
CA VAL A 129 10.19 -1.37 9.16
C VAL A 129 8.93 -0.63 8.71
N TYR A 130 9.08 0.32 7.80
CA TYR A 130 8.00 1.15 7.28
C TYR A 130 7.87 0.98 5.77
N LEU A 131 6.64 0.91 5.27
CA LEU A 131 6.38 0.77 3.84
C LEU A 131 5.62 2.01 3.34
N SER A 132 6.22 2.69 2.39
CA SER A 132 5.65 3.82 1.67
C SER A 132 5.56 3.50 0.17
N GLY A 133 4.67 4.18 -0.54
CA GLY A 133 4.61 4.04 -1.99
C GLY A 133 3.69 5.06 -2.62
N PHE A 134 4.00 5.43 -3.86
CA PHE A 134 3.24 6.37 -4.66
C PHE A 134 2.39 5.67 -5.71
N SER A 135 1.16 6.15 -5.97
CA SER A 135 0.29 5.66 -7.04
C SER A 135 0.08 4.13 -6.96
N MET A 136 0.50 3.36 -7.95
CA MET A 136 0.47 1.89 -7.89
C MET A 136 1.33 1.34 -6.75
N GLY A 137 2.45 1.99 -6.38
CA GLY A 137 3.21 1.68 -5.16
C GLY A 137 2.40 1.94 -3.89
N GLY A 138 1.53 2.96 -3.89
CA GLY A 138 0.56 3.20 -2.81
C GLY A 138 -0.54 2.14 -2.76
N MET A 139 -1.03 1.66 -3.91
CA MET A 139 -1.94 0.51 -3.97
C MET A 139 -1.29 -0.74 -3.40
N PHE A 140 -0.02 -0.99 -3.75
CA PHE A 140 0.76 -2.08 -3.20
C PHE A 140 0.97 -1.94 -1.69
N THR A 141 1.19 -0.72 -1.20
CA THR A 141 1.28 -0.42 0.24
C THR A 141 -0.02 -0.83 0.96
N TYR A 142 -1.19 -0.51 0.42
CA TYR A 142 -2.47 -0.98 0.95
C TYR A 142 -2.63 -2.49 0.87
N HIS A 143 -2.28 -3.10 -0.27
CA HIS A 143 -2.34 -4.55 -0.43
C HIS A 143 -1.46 -5.29 0.59
N SER A 144 -0.28 -4.75 0.87
CA SER A 144 0.68 -5.32 1.83
C SER A 144 0.14 -5.41 3.25
N MET A 145 -0.82 -4.56 3.65
CA MET A 145 -1.47 -4.64 4.96
C MET A 145 -2.22 -5.97 5.18
N SER A 146 -2.66 -6.62 4.10
CA SER A 146 -3.34 -7.93 4.15
C SER A 146 -2.40 -9.13 4.11
N LYS A 147 -1.10 -8.93 3.90
CA LYS A 147 -0.13 -9.99 3.64
C LYS A 147 1.05 -10.02 4.60
N ILE A 148 1.59 -8.85 4.95
CA ILE A 148 2.83 -8.72 5.71
C ILE A 148 2.75 -7.66 6.82
N ALA A 149 1.56 -7.34 7.33
CA ALA A 149 1.41 -6.36 8.41
C ALA A 149 2.12 -6.78 9.71
N ASP A 150 2.44 -8.05 9.88
CA ASP A 150 3.26 -8.57 10.99
C ASP A 150 4.76 -8.21 10.86
N LYS A 151 5.22 -7.77 9.68
CA LYS A 151 6.59 -7.35 9.39
C LYS A 151 6.75 -5.84 9.25
N ILE A 152 5.64 -5.11 9.07
CA ILE A 152 5.63 -3.67 8.80
C ILE A 152 4.98 -2.93 9.97
N ALA A 153 5.71 -1.99 10.55
CA ALA A 153 5.27 -1.23 11.72
C ALA A 153 4.23 -0.15 11.38
N ALA A 154 4.40 0.54 10.25
CA ALA A 154 3.46 1.56 9.78
C ALA A 154 3.49 1.68 8.25
N PHE A 155 2.39 2.16 7.68
CA PHE A 155 2.16 2.24 6.24
C PHE A 155 1.88 3.68 5.79
N ALA A 156 2.49 4.07 4.67
CA ALA A 156 2.33 5.41 4.10
C ALA A 156 2.00 5.36 2.59
N PRO A 157 0.79 4.96 2.21
CA PRO A 157 0.33 5.00 0.82
C PRO A 157 0.10 6.46 0.40
N THR A 158 0.84 6.95 -0.58
CA THR A 158 0.70 8.31 -1.14
C THR A 158 -0.03 8.26 -2.47
N SER A 159 -1.09 9.05 -2.65
CA SER A 159 -1.90 9.08 -3.87
C SER A 159 -2.19 7.67 -4.41
N GLY A 160 -2.39 6.72 -3.52
CA GLY A 160 -2.74 5.32 -3.79
C GLY A 160 -4.17 5.05 -3.34
N THR A 161 -4.82 4.08 -3.95
CA THR A 161 -6.16 3.66 -3.56
C THR A 161 -6.24 2.13 -3.58
N ASN A 162 -7.19 1.56 -2.86
CA ASN A 162 -7.42 0.12 -2.94
C ASN A 162 -8.51 -0.15 -3.99
N VAL A 163 -8.15 -0.06 -5.28
CA VAL A 163 -9.09 -0.15 -6.42
C VAL A 163 -9.76 -1.51 -6.57
N PHE A 164 -9.24 -2.56 -5.94
CA PHE A 164 -9.80 -3.92 -6.02
C PHE A 164 -10.68 -4.29 -4.83
N GLY A 165 -11.09 -3.30 -4.05
CA GLY A 165 -11.79 -3.46 -2.80
C GLY A 165 -10.82 -3.61 -1.62
N ALA A 166 -11.23 -3.15 -0.45
CA ALA A 166 -10.39 -3.17 0.73
C ALA A 166 -10.10 -4.62 1.14
N SER A 167 -8.90 -5.11 0.83
CA SER A 167 -8.38 -6.29 1.50
C SER A 167 -8.31 -5.95 2.98
N LYS A 168 -8.87 -6.80 3.83
CA LYS A 168 -8.77 -6.59 5.27
C LYS A 168 -7.30 -6.63 5.66
N ALA A 169 -6.84 -5.64 6.39
CA ALA A 169 -5.54 -5.69 7.02
C ALA A 169 -5.49 -6.87 8.02
N MET A 170 -4.34 -7.52 8.13
CA MET A 170 -4.16 -8.66 9.06
C MET A 170 -4.37 -8.26 10.52
N ARG A 171 -4.10 -7.01 10.85
CA ARG A 171 -4.25 -6.39 12.16
C ARG A 171 -4.50 -4.89 12.02
N PRO A 172 -4.96 -4.19 13.05
CA PRO A 172 -4.90 -2.74 13.07
C PRO A 172 -3.45 -2.26 12.90
N VAL A 173 -3.24 -1.32 11.98
CA VAL A 173 -1.91 -0.76 11.64
C VAL A 173 -1.99 0.77 11.56
N PRO A 174 -0.91 1.48 11.92
CA PRO A 174 -0.81 2.91 11.69
C PRO A 174 -0.76 3.24 10.21
N ILE A 175 -1.59 4.20 9.76
CA ILE A 175 -1.66 4.62 8.35
C ILE A 175 -1.54 6.13 8.26
N ILE A 176 -0.69 6.64 7.34
CA ILE A 176 -0.72 8.03 6.89
C ILE A 176 -0.87 8.07 5.37
N HIS A 177 -1.88 8.82 4.90
CA HIS A 177 -2.25 8.90 3.47
C HIS A 177 -2.22 10.34 2.96
N PRO A 178 -1.11 10.82 2.38
CA PRO A 178 -1.08 12.06 1.61
C PRO A 178 -1.80 11.93 0.27
N HIS A 179 -2.65 12.92 -0.10
CA HIS A 179 -3.34 12.91 -1.40
C HIS A 179 -3.70 14.33 -1.86
N GLY A 180 -3.47 14.61 -3.14
CA GLY A 180 -3.80 15.88 -3.78
C GLY A 180 -5.27 15.98 -4.19
N THR A 181 -5.90 17.15 -3.97
CA THR A 181 -7.34 17.32 -4.35
C THR A 181 -7.58 17.42 -5.85
N ASN A 182 -6.54 17.73 -6.63
CA ASN A 182 -6.59 17.81 -8.10
C ASN A 182 -5.98 16.56 -8.75
N ASP A 183 -5.89 15.45 -8.00
CA ASP A 183 -5.46 14.17 -8.57
C ASP A 183 -6.51 13.68 -9.59
N ASP A 184 -6.15 13.71 -10.86
CA ASP A 184 -6.97 13.33 -12.00
C ASP A 184 -6.76 11.87 -12.45
N VAL A 185 -5.76 11.18 -11.87
CA VAL A 185 -5.48 9.76 -12.11
C VAL A 185 -6.18 8.88 -11.10
N LEU A 186 -6.02 9.18 -9.81
CA LEU A 186 -6.72 8.52 -8.70
C LEU A 186 -7.55 9.56 -7.96
N ASN A 187 -8.77 9.74 -8.42
CA ASN A 187 -9.63 10.84 -8.05
C ASN A 187 -9.80 10.97 -6.53
N TYR A 188 -9.54 12.18 -6.03
CA TYR A 188 -9.62 12.50 -4.60
C TYR A 188 -10.98 12.15 -3.97
N SER A 189 -12.07 12.22 -4.73
CA SER A 189 -13.41 11.87 -4.23
C SER A 189 -13.53 10.43 -3.70
N GLN A 190 -12.61 9.54 -4.07
CA GLN A 190 -12.59 8.15 -3.63
C GLN A 190 -11.85 7.97 -2.29
N VAL A 191 -11.02 8.95 -1.90
CA VAL A 191 -10.12 8.83 -0.74
C VAL A 191 -10.88 8.59 0.56
N GLU A 192 -11.97 9.33 0.78
CA GLU A 192 -12.78 9.18 2.01
C GLU A 192 -13.33 7.75 2.15
N GLY A 193 -13.81 7.16 1.07
CA GLY A 193 -14.31 5.78 1.07
C GLY A 193 -13.23 4.76 1.43
N PHE A 194 -12.00 4.94 0.93
CA PHE A 194 -10.88 4.06 1.26
C PHE A 194 -10.46 4.18 2.71
N ILE A 195 -10.28 5.39 3.18
CA ILE A 195 -9.90 5.64 4.57
C ILE A 195 -10.98 5.14 5.51
N LYS A 196 -12.24 5.37 5.19
CA LYS A 196 -13.39 4.88 5.97
C LYS A 196 -13.38 3.37 6.14
N ASN A 197 -13.05 2.60 5.08
CA ASN A 197 -12.97 1.14 5.19
C ASN A 197 -12.00 0.67 6.29
N TYR A 198 -10.83 1.32 6.41
CA TYR A 198 -9.87 0.98 7.47
C TYR A 198 -10.30 1.55 8.83
N ARG A 199 -10.92 2.73 8.87
CA ARG A 199 -11.49 3.28 10.11
C ARG A 199 -12.57 2.34 10.67
N ASP A 200 -13.45 1.82 9.83
CA ASP A 200 -14.49 0.87 10.23
C ASP A 200 -13.86 -0.46 10.68
N GLN A 201 -12.85 -0.96 9.95
CA GLN A 201 -12.17 -2.20 10.30
C GLN A 201 -11.42 -2.11 11.63
N PHE A 202 -10.84 -0.95 11.95
CA PHE A 202 -10.03 -0.74 13.16
C PHE A 202 -10.82 -0.07 14.29
N HIS A 203 -12.15 0.05 14.15
CA HIS A 203 -13.05 0.69 15.10
C HIS A 203 -12.55 2.06 15.55
N CYS A 204 -12.12 2.89 14.60
CA CYS A 204 -11.66 4.25 14.88
C CYS A 204 -12.82 5.16 15.29
N PRO A 205 -12.56 6.25 16.02
CA PRO A 205 -13.53 7.32 16.27
C PRO A 205 -14.16 7.83 14.97
N ALA A 206 -15.46 8.10 14.97
CA ALA A 206 -16.18 8.58 13.77
C ALA A 206 -15.66 9.94 13.32
N GLN A 207 -15.31 10.82 14.28
CA GLN A 207 -14.82 12.17 14.01
C GLN A 207 -13.29 12.21 14.01
N ALA A 208 -12.71 12.89 13.02
CA ALA A 208 -11.31 13.20 13.01
C ALA A 208 -10.99 14.39 13.91
N LYS A 209 -9.79 14.39 14.51
CA LYS A 209 -9.15 15.67 14.84
C LYS A 209 -8.69 16.29 13.52
N GLU A 210 -9.14 17.50 13.25
CA GLU A 210 -8.81 18.25 12.04
C GLU A 210 -7.84 19.38 12.37
N GLU A 211 -6.74 19.46 11.63
CA GLU A 211 -5.75 20.55 11.71
C GLU A 211 -5.70 21.25 10.35
N THR A 212 -6.45 22.34 10.21
CA THR A 212 -6.48 23.19 9.00
C THR A 212 -5.22 24.05 8.91
N ASN A 213 -4.83 24.44 7.69
CA ASN A 213 -3.57 25.15 7.42
C ASN A 213 -2.36 24.41 8.01
N TYR A 214 -2.40 23.08 7.91
CA TYR A 214 -1.31 22.23 8.37
C TYR A 214 -0.01 22.61 7.64
N PRO A 215 1.10 22.79 8.35
CA PRO A 215 2.35 23.25 7.74
C PRO A 215 2.94 22.16 6.84
N ASN A 216 2.71 22.26 5.53
CA ASN A 216 3.35 21.45 4.51
C ASN A 216 4.16 22.36 3.60
N ALA A 217 5.40 22.00 3.30
CA ALA A 217 6.37 22.87 2.62
C ALA A 217 5.93 23.30 1.22
N GLU A 218 5.07 22.55 0.55
CA GLU A 218 4.58 22.84 -0.80
C GLU A 218 3.09 23.19 -0.85
N ASN A 219 2.40 23.20 0.29
CA ASN A 219 0.95 23.40 0.31
C ASN A 219 0.47 24.12 1.58
N SER A 220 0.31 25.44 1.49
CA SER A 220 -0.11 26.28 2.62
C SER A 220 -1.57 26.06 3.08
N GLY A 221 -2.40 25.41 2.23
CA GLY A 221 -3.80 25.11 2.56
C GLY A 221 -4.02 23.65 2.98
N ALA A 222 -2.95 22.91 3.28
CA ALA A 222 -3.06 21.52 3.69
C ALA A 222 -3.91 21.35 4.95
N THR A 223 -4.57 20.20 5.04
CA THR A 223 -5.34 19.81 6.22
C THR A 223 -4.93 18.39 6.64
N MET A 224 -4.59 18.22 7.92
CA MET A 224 -4.32 16.92 8.50
C MET A 224 -5.53 16.43 9.26
N TYR A 225 -6.13 15.33 8.81
CA TYR A 225 -7.16 14.60 9.55
C TYR A 225 -6.50 13.47 10.32
N THR A 226 -6.89 13.31 11.59
CA THR A 226 -6.37 12.25 12.46
C THR A 226 -7.52 11.52 13.15
N TRP A 227 -7.65 10.23 12.92
CA TRP A 227 -8.57 9.34 13.63
C TRP A 227 -7.78 8.43 14.56
N GLY A 228 -8.23 8.36 15.80
CA GLY A 228 -7.62 7.51 16.82
C GLY A 228 -7.72 8.08 18.23
N PRO A 229 -7.36 7.29 19.25
CA PRO A 229 -6.86 5.91 19.09
C PRO A 229 -7.95 4.97 18.56
N CYS A 230 -7.56 4.10 17.64
CA CYS A 230 -8.35 2.99 17.14
C CYS A 230 -7.97 1.71 17.93
N ASP A 231 -8.46 0.52 17.51
CA ASP A 231 -8.04 -0.75 18.08
C ASP A 231 -6.52 -0.85 18.16
N LYS A 232 -6.01 -1.47 19.23
CA LYS A 232 -4.57 -1.56 19.53
C LYS A 232 -3.85 -0.21 19.62
N GLY A 233 -4.57 0.88 19.86
CA GLY A 233 -4.03 2.21 20.01
C GLY A 233 -3.47 2.85 18.72
N VAL A 234 -3.74 2.26 17.53
CA VAL A 234 -3.24 2.82 16.28
C VAL A 234 -3.99 4.08 15.85
N TYR A 235 -3.40 4.81 14.91
CA TYR A 235 -3.99 6.01 14.33
C TYR A 235 -4.01 5.91 12.81
N ILE A 236 -5.06 6.48 12.19
CA ILE A 236 -5.13 6.73 10.76
C ILE A 236 -5.05 8.23 10.54
N LYS A 237 -4.13 8.65 9.66
CA LYS A 237 -3.98 10.06 9.25
C LYS A 237 -4.24 10.22 7.76
N HIS A 238 -4.85 11.33 7.39
CA HIS A 238 -4.99 11.77 6.00
C HIS A 238 -4.50 13.20 5.87
N LEU A 239 -3.48 13.39 5.02
CA LEU A 239 -2.98 14.71 4.64
C LEU A 239 -3.61 15.12 3.31
N LYS A 240 -4.62 15.98 3.38
CA LYS A 240 -5.28 16.60 2.23
C LYS A 240 -4.44 17.75 1.70
N LEU A 241 -4.15 17.73 0.41
CA LEU A 241 -3.24 18.68 -0.25
C LEU A 241 -3.99 19.43 -1.36
N PRO A 242 -4.61 20.59 -1.06
CA PRO A 242 -5.36 21.35 -2.04
C PRO A 242 -4.53 21.74 -3.27
N GLY A 243 -5.11 21.54 -4.47
CA GLY A 243 -4.50 21.91 -5.74
C GLY A 243 -3.41 20.99 -6.25
N ARG A 244 -2.89 20.04 -5.42
CA ARG A 244 -1.89 19.08 -5.89
C ARG A 244 -2.54 18.05 -6.82
N GLY A 245 -1.89 17.77 -7.95
CA GLY A 245 -2.22 16.69 -8.88
C GLY A 245 -1.65 15.33 -8.44
N HIS A 246 -1.56 14.39 -9.41
CA HIS A 246 -1.03 13.04 -9.18
C HIS A 246 0.50 13.02 -9.15
N SER A 247 1.10 13.31 -8.02
CA SER A 247 2.56 13.33 -7.85
C SER A 247 2.99 12.98 -6.43
N PRO A 248 4.13 12.27 -6.26
CA PRO A 248 4.80 12.20 -4.97
C PRO A 248 5.53 13.52 -4.70
N SER A 249 5.84 13.84 -3.46
CA SER A 249 6.58 15.04 -3.12
C SER A 249 7.50 14.86 -1.92
N LYS A 250 8.67 15.51 -2.00
CA LYS A 250 9.59 15.65 -0.88
C LYS A 250 8.99 16.40 0.31
N ALA A 251 7.97 17.22 0.09
CA ALA A 251 7.29 17.93 1.17
C ALA A 251 6.53 17.00 2.13
N ASP A 252 6.09 15.83 1.66
CA ASP A 252 5.32 14.88 2.47
C ASP A 252 6.23 13.99 3.32
N VAL A 253 7.50 13.87 2.97
CA VAL A 253 8.44 12.90 3.55
C VAL A 253 8.65 13.13 5.03
N SER A 254 8.77 14.39 5.45
CA SER A 254 8.89 14.75 6.87
C SER A 254 7.63 14.43 7.66
N ASP A 255 6.44 14.67 7.08
CA ASP A 255 5.16 14.36 7.71
C ASP A 255 4.98 12.86 7.87
N ILE A 256 5.31 12.09 6.82
CA ILE A 256 5.29 10.63 6.84
C ILE A 256 6.25 10.12 7.92
N TRP A 257 7.51 10.58 7.90
CA TRP A 257 8.52 10.14 8.86
C TRP A 257 8.11 10.44 10.32
N ASN A 258 7.64 11.66 10.58
CA ASN A 258 7.20 12.07 11.91
C ASN A 258 6.04 11.23 12.45
N PHE A 259 5.25 10.64 11.57
CA PHE A 259 4.21 9.71 11.96
C PHE A 259 4.74 8.28 12.12
N VAL A 260 5.42 7.72 11.11
CA VAL A 260 5.78 6.29 11.11
C VAL A 260 6.83 5.94 12.15
N LYS A 261 7.78 6.86 12.45
CA LYS A 261 8.85 6.64 13.44
C LYS A 261 8.36 6.39 14.86
N GLN A 262 7.07 6.68 15.15
CA GLN A 262 6.47 6.49 16.47
C GLN A 262 6.07 5.04 16.72
N TRP A 263 6.22 4.14 15.73
CA TRP A 263 5.66 2.80 15.76
C TRP A 263 6.71 1.74 15.57
N ASP A 264 6.51 0.63 16.28
CA ASP A 264 7.07 -0.67 15.93
C ASP A 264 5.95 -1.68 15.65
N VAL A 265 6.29 -2.92 15.30
CA VAL A 265 5.27 -3.95 14.98
C VAL A 265 4.40 -4.33 16.18
N ASN A 266 4.81 -4.00 17.41
CA ASN A 266 4.08 -4.28 18.63
C ASN A 266 3.12 -3.13 19.03
N GLY A 267 3.30 -1.93 18.46
CA GLY A 267 2.48 -0.75 18.75
C GLY A 267 3.26 0.54 18.81
N LYS A 268 2.76 1.51 19.58
CA LYS A 268 3.41 2.81 19.73
C LYS A 268 4.61 2.70 20.66
N ILE A 269 5.76 3.15 20.20
CA ILE A 269 7.02 3.09 20.94
C ILE A 269 6.90 3.94 22.22
N GLY A 270 7.28 3.34 23.36
CA GLY A 270 7.21 3.98 24.68
C GLY A 270 5.86 3.88 25.38
N GLU A 271 4.79 3.44 24.71
CA GLU A 271 3.48 3.21 25.32
C GLU A 271 3.19 1.71 25.55
N ASN A 272 4.07 0.82 25.08
CA ASN A 272 3.90 -0.63 25.21
C ASN A 272 4.55 -1.11 26.53
N PRO A 273 3.82 -1.78 27.44
CA PRO A 273 4.38 -2.28 28.71
C PRO A 273 5.51 -3.30 28.54
N GLU A 274 5.65 -3.92 27.36
CA GLU A 274 6.77 -4.84 27.09
C GLU A 274 8.07 -4.14 26.65
N SER A 275 8.03 -2.84 26.30
CA SER A 275 9.22 -2.08 25.86
C SER A 275 10.01 -1.47 27.01
N SER A 276 9.51 -1.50 28.26
CA SER A 276 10.13 -0.87 29.43
C SER A 276 10.98 -1.81 30.29
N SER A 277 11.21 -3.06 29.87
CA SER A 277 11.98 -4.03 30.62
C SER A 277 13.37 -4.30 30.05
N SER A 278 14.19 -3.25 29.88
CA SER A 278 15.63 -3.41 29.79
C SER A 278 16.31 -2.30 30.58
N GLU A 279 16.24 -2.40 31.90
CA GLU A 279 17.24 -2.00 32.88
C GLU A 279 16.68 -2.12 34.30
N ALA A 280 16.90 -3.26 34.95
CA ALA A 280 17.11 -3.35 36.38
C ALA A 280 17.75 -4.71 36.70
N VAL A 281 19.02 -4.67 37.00
CA VAL A 281 19.80 -5.77 37.53
C VAL A 281 19.54 -5.93 39.03
N SER A 282 19.43 -7.21 39.42
CA SER A 282 19.71 -7.79 40.76
C SER A 282 18.69 -7.62 41.88
N SER A 283 18.20 -8.63 42.45
CA SER A 283 18.74 -9.58 43.41
C SER A 283 17.62 -10.33 44.16
N SER A 284 17.83 -11.63 44.24
CA SER A 284 17.57 -12.59 45.33
C SER A 284 16.15 -12.80 45.89
N SER A 285 15.77 -14.03 45.75
CA SER A 285 15.45 -15.08 46.73
C SER A 285 14.03 -15.55 46.86
N GLU A 286 13.95 -16.90 46.71
CA GLU A 286 13.08 -17.88 47.35
C GLU A 286 11.63 -18.09 46.89
N ALA A 287 11.48 -19.32 46.40
CA ALA A 287 10.20 -20.00 46.21
C ALA A 287 9.59 -20.43 47.57
N PRO A 288 8.31 -20.78 47.59
CA PRO A 288 7.98 -22.21 47.49
C PRO A 288 6.72 -22.58 46.67
N LYS A 289 6.78 -23.85 46.32
CA LYS A 289 5.83 -24.74 45.61
C LYS A 289 4.38 -24.68 46.09
N SER A 290 3.41 -24.83 45.17
CA SER A 290 2.48 -25.95 45.26
C SER A 290 1.62 -26.10 43.98
N SER A 291 1.38 -27.37 43.69
CA SER A 291 0.70 -28.02 42.59
C SER A 291 -0.80 -27.73 42.49
N SER A 292 -1.33 -27.65 41.24
CA SER A 292 -2.46 -28.49 40.86
C SER A 292 -2.74 -28.43 39.35
N SER A 293 -2.91 -29.63 38.82
CA SER A 293 -3.23 -29.97 37.44
C SER A 293 -4.67 -29.62 37.05
N VAL A 294 -4.87 -28.99 35.88
CA VAL A 294 -6.11 -29.15 35.12
C VAL A 294 -5.78 -29.23 33.62
N LYS A 295 -6.33 -30.27 33.00
CA LYS A 295 -6.18 -30.75 31.63
C LYS A 295 -6.80 -29.77 30.61
N PRO A 296 -6.22 -29.61 29.39
CA PRO A 296 -6.80 -28.75 28.35
C PRO A 296 -8.01 -29.42 27.69
N ALA A 297 -9.03 -28.63 27.45
CA ALA A 297 -10.15 -29.02 26.58
C ALA A 297 -9.80 -28.67 25.14
N GLU A 298 -9.84 -29.63 24.26
CA GLU A 298 -9.78 -29.45 22.82
C GLU A 298 -11.05 -28.73 22.35
N SER A 299 -10.87 -27.60 21.62
CA SER A 299 -11.94 -27.02 20.81
C SER A 299 -11.57 -27.12 19.33
N SER A 300 -12.13 -28.14 18.69
CA SER A 300 -12.18 -28.29 17.25
C SER A 300 -13.12 -27.23 16.66
N SER A 301 -12.58 -26.25 15.92
CA SER A 301 -13.41 -25.41 15.08
C SER A 301 -13.71 -26.12 13.76
N SER A 302 -14.87 -26.74 13.67
CA SER A 302 -15.44 -27.23 12.41
C SER A 302 -15.88 -26.05 11.55
N ALA A 303 -15.26 -25.88 10.37
CA ALA A 303 -15.79 -25.02 9.33
C ALA A 303 -17.19 -25.50 8.93
N THR A 304 -18.14 -24.57 8.83
CA THR A 304 -19.51 -24.88 8.47
C THR A 304 -19.58 -25.44 7.04
N PRO A 305 -20.44 -26.46 6.77
CA PRO A 305 -20.59 -27.08 5.45
C PRO A 305 -20.92 -26.11 4.33
N GLN A 306 -21.48 -24.94 4.65
CA GLN A 306 -21.89 -23.92 3.71
C GLN A 306 -20.67 -23.15 3.12
N ALA A 307 -19.59 -22.95 3.89
CA ALA A 307 -18.35 -22.32 3.41
C ALA A 307 -17.61 -23.24 2.42
N LEU A 308 -17.60 -24.54 2.67
CA LEU A 308 -16.99 -25.53 1.77
C LEU A 308 -17.75 -25.66 0.44
N LEU A 309 -19.08 -25.59 0.46
CA LEU A 309 -19.93 -25.61 -0.74
C LEU A 309 -19.75 -24.33 -1.59
N GLU A 310 -19.52 -23.20 -0.93
CA GLU A 310 -19.28 -21.94 -1.62
C GLU A 310 -17.90 -21.93 -2.31
N GLU A 311 -16.89 -22.48 -1.68
CA GLU A 311 -15.53 -22.60 -2.25
C GLU A 311 -15.48 -23.61 -3.40
N LEU A 312 -16.18 -24.73 -3.29
CA LEU A 312 -16.33 -25.72 -4.37
C LEU A 312 -17.13 -25.17 -5.58
N SER A 313 -18.15 -24.33 -5.33
CA SER A 313 -18.94 -23.71 -6.41
C SER A 313 -18.16 -22.63 -7.17
N LEU A 314 -17.16 -22.00 -6.54
CA LEU A 314 -16.29 -21.01 -7.17
C LEU A 314 -15.11 -21.66 -7.91
N ALA A 315 -14.75 -22.90 -7.60
CA ALA A 315 -13.65 -23.61 -8.28
C ALA A 315 -13.90 -23.82 -9.79
N SER A 316 -15.15 -23.80 -10.23
CA SER A 316 -15.56 -23.97 -11.63
C SER A 316 -15.71 -22.66 -12.41
N VAL A 317 -15.53 -21.49 -11.76
CA VAL A 317 -15.65 -20.21 -12.46
C VAL A 317 -14.50 -20.00 -13.42
N SER A 318 -14.84 -19.67 -14.68
CA SER A 318 -13.85 -19.28 -15.71
C SER A 318 -14.22 -17.94 -16.33
N VAL A 319 -13.18 -17.16 -16.67
CA VAL A 319 -13.29 -15.86 -17.36
C VAL A 319 -12.41 -15.88 -18.58
N TYR A 320 -12.96 -15.55 -19.74
CA TYR A 320 -12.24 -15.62 -21.01
C TYR A 320 -12.76 -14.56 -22.00
N LYS A 321 -11.95 -14.25 -23.00
CA LYS A 321 -12.34 -13.42 -24.14
C LYS A 321 -13.04 -14.26 -25.20
N SER A 322 -14.14 -13.77 -25.71
CA SER A 322 -14.81 -14.37 -26.88
C SER A 322 -14.31 -13.80 -28.21
N SER A 323 -14.66 -14.46 -29.30
CA SER A 323 -14.28 -14.05 -30.66
C SER A 323 -14.85 -12.67 -31.07
N ASP A 324 -15.94 -12.24 -30.47
CA ASP A 324 -16.58 -10.94 -30.70
C ASP A 324 -16.04 -9.82 -29.79
N ASN A 325 -14.87 -10.01 -29.22
CA ASN A 325 -14.19 -9.06 -28.35
C ASN A 325 -15.00 -8.70 -27.09
N SER A 326 -15.62 -9.72 -26.48
CA SER A 326 -16.39 -9.58 -25.23
C SER A 326 -15.76 -10.38 -24.11
N ILE A 327 -15.99 -9.96 -22.87
CA ILE A 327 -15.65 -10.73 -21.68
C ILE A 327 -16.79 -11.71 -21.38
N MET A 328 -16.46 -12.97 -21.31
CA MET A 328 -17.34 -14.07 -20.97
C MET A 328 -17.01 -14.59 -19.57
N VAL A 329 -18.03 -14.94 -18.80
CA VAL A 329 -17.90 -15.60 -17.51
C VAL A 329 -18.80 -16.85 -17.51
N ALA A 330 -18.22 -17.99 -17.10
CA ALA A 330 -18.97 -19.24 -16.93
C ALA A 330 -18.86 -19.73 -15.48
N GLY A 331 -19.85 -20.46 -15.01
CA GLY A 331 -19.86 -21.06 -13.67
C GLY A 331 -20.15 -20.08 -12.53
N ALA A 332 -20.70 -18.89 -12.84
CA ALA A 332 -20.94 -17.82 -11.87
C ALA A 332 -22.41 -17.74 -11.38
N GLN A 333 -23.21 -18.79 -11.55
CA GLN A 333 -24.64 -18.77 -11.22
C GLN A 333 -24.91 -18.24 -9.80
N GLY A 334 -25.80 -17.25 -9.70
CA GLY A 334 -26.23 -16.64 -8.43
C GLY A 334 -25.19 -15.69 -7.79
N LYS A 335 -23.98 -15.55 -8.34
CA LYS A 335 -22.94 -14.65 -7.85
C LYS A 335 -23.01 -13.30 -8.54
N THR A 336 -22.60 -12.24 -7.84
CA THR A 336 -22.38 -10.95 -8.47
C THR A 336 -21.09 -10.96 -9.27
N ILE A 337 -21.15 -10.49 -10.51
CA ILE A 337 -19.99 -10.32 -11.41
C ILE A 337 -19.80 -8.82 -11.61
N THR A 338 -18.65 -8.31 -11.29
CA THR A 338 -18.28 -6.91 -11.50
C THR A 338 -17.03 -6.83 -12.38
N VAL A 339 -17.08 -6.03 -13.45
CA VAL A 339 -15.97 -5.79 -14.36
C VAL A 339 -15.41 -4.41 -14.12
N PHE A 340 -14.10 -4.32 -13.95
CA PHE A 340 -13.37 -3.08 -13.77
C PHE A 340 -12.43 -2.88 -14.96
N ASN A 341 -12.25 -1.64 -15.39
CA ASN A 341 -11.21 -1.26 -16.35
C ASN A 341 -9.83 -1.15 -15.64
N SER A 342 -8.78 -0.85 -16.40
CA SER A 342 -7.41 -0.68 -15.90
C SER A 342 -7.25 0.47 -14.89
N LEU A 343 -8.19 1.41 -14.84
CA LEU A 343 -8.24 2.52 -13.89
C LEU A 343 -9.00 2.16 -12.60
N GLY A 344 -9.51 0.92 -12.49
CA GLY A 344 -10.30 0.47 -11.36
C GLY A 344 -11.77 0.93 -11.37
N ASN A 345 -12.22 1.63 -12.42
CA ASN A 345 -13.61 2.02 -12.56
C ASN A 345 -14.48 0.80 -12.91
N VAL A 346 -15.66 0.72 -12.29
CA VAL A 346 -16.65 -0.29 -12.64
C VAL A 346 -17.23 0.04 -14.01
N VAL A 347 -17.08 -0.89 -14.96
CA VAL A 347 -17.62 -0.76 -16.33
C VAL A 347 -18.81 -1.67 -16.57
N SER A 348 -19.01 -2.68 -15.74
CA SER A 348 -20.19 -3.55 -15.77
C SER A 348 -20.41 -4.21 -14.42
N THR A 349 -21.68 -4.36 -14.02
CA THR A 349 -22.08 -5.21 -12.89
C THR A 349 -23.33 -5.99 -13.29
N THR A 350 -23.29 -7.31 -13.09
CA THR A 350 -24.40 -8.21 -13.41
C THR A 350 -24.46 -9.37 -12.43
N ARG A 351 -25.56 -10.13 -12.45
CA ARG A 351 -25.69 -11.36 -11.68
C ARG A 351 -25.42 -12.57 -12.57
N GLY A 352 -24.64 -13.50 -12.09
CA GLY A 352 -24.30 -14.73 -12.81
C GLY A 352 -25.54 -15.61 -13.03
N VAL A 353 -25.68 -16.09 -14.28
CA VAL A 353 -26.70 -17.09 -14.66
C VAL A 353 -26.05 -18.47 -14.85
N ALA A 354 -26.87 -19.48 -15.06
CA ALA A 354 -26.36 -20.82 -15.40
C ALA A 354 -25.63 -20.80 -16.75
N GLY A 355 -24.52 -21.51 -16.85
CA GLY A 355 -23.68 -21.59 -18.07
C GLY A 355 -22.76 -20.39 -18.22
N ALA A 356 -22.44 -20.06 -19.47
CA ALA A 356 -21.57 -18.92 -19.84
C ALA A 356 -22.40 -17.72 -20.25
N GLN A 357 -22.03 -16.54 -19.77
CA GLN A 357 -22.70 -15.28 -20.12
C GLN A 357 -21.70 -14.21 -20.52
N LYS A 358 -22.12 -13.32 -21.42
CA LYS A 358 -21.42 -12.09 -21.76
C LYS A 358 -21.62 -11.08 -20.64
N VAL A 359 -20.55 -10.53 -20.09
CA VAL A 359 -20.61 -9.59 -18.98
C VAL A 359 -20.15 -8.19 -19.34
N TYR A 360 -19.36 -8.08 -20.42
CA TYR A 360 -18.89 -6.78 -20.90
C TYR A 360 -18.44 -6.87 -22.37
N THR A 361 -18.70 -5.79 -23.13
CA THR A 361 -18.14 -5.54 -24.46
C THR A 361 -17.68 -4.09 -24.48
N GLY A 362 -16.42 -3.84 -24.84
CA GLY A 362 -15.89 -2.48 -24.80
C GLY A 362 -14.57 -2.33 -25.54
N ALA A 363 -13.85 -1.26 -25.24
CA ALA A 363 -12.57 -0.94 -25.87
C ALA A 363 -11.52 -2.01 -25.57
N LYS A 364 -10.53 -2.12 -26.46
CA LYS A 364 -9.35 -2.96 -26.20
C LYS A 364 -8.65 -2.46 -24.92
N GLY A 365 -8.28 -3.38 -24.05
CA GLY A 365 -7.63 -3.05 -22.79
C GLY A 365 -7.60 -4.23 -21.83
N VAL A 366 -7.02 -4.01 -20.67
CA VAL A 366 -7.00 -4.97 -19.57
C VAL A 366 -8.18 -4.71 -18.65
N TYR A 367 -8.84 -5.79 -18.25
CA TYR A 367 -10.01 -5.76 -17.38
C TYR A 367 -9.84 -6.75 -16.23
N ILE A 368 -10.40 -6.38 -15.10
CA ILE A 368 -10.51 -7.23 -13.93
C ILE A 368 -11.97 -7.63 -13.75
N VAL A 369 -12.20 -8.90 -13.60
CA VAL A 369 -13.55 -9.47 -13.38
C VAL A 369 -13.59 -10.09 -11.98
N LYS A 370 -14.43 -9.54 -11.12
CA LYS A 370 -14.67 -10.08 -9.78
C LYS A 370 -15.94 -10.91 -9.77
N VAL A 371 -15.87 -12.15 -9.30
CA VAL A 371 -17.00 -13.08 -9.17
C VAL A 371 -17.03 -13.60 -7.73
N GLY A 372 -17.95 -13.09 -6.92
CA GLY A 372 -17.96 -13.38 -5.47
C GLY A 372 -16.63 -12.94 -4.82
N SER A 373 -15.92 -13.87 -4.18
CA SER A 373 -14.60 -13.63 -3.57
C SER A 373 -13.42 -13.75 -4.53
N ARG A 374 -13.60 -14.29 -5.75
CA ARG A 374 -12.51 -14.52 -6.72
C ARG A 374 -12.39 -13.38 -7.71
N THR A 375 -11.16 -13.18 -8.16
CA THR A 375 -10.80 -12.13 -9.14
C THR A 375 -10.02 -12.75 -10.29
N PHE A 376 -10.33 -12.32 -11.50
CA PHE A 376 -9.75 -12.79 -12.76
C PHE A 376 -9.27 -11.59 -13.57
N LYS A 377 -8.14 -11.74 -14.25
CA LYS A 377 -7.62 -10.77 -15.23
C LYS A 377 -7.90 -11.28 -16.64
N THR A 378 -8.40 -10.42 -17.50
CA THR A 378 -8.62 -10.71 -18.93
C THR A 378 -8.28 -9.48 -19.76
N SER A 379 -8.10 -9.65 -21.07
CA SER A 379 -7.87 -8.55 -22.00
C SER A 379 -8.84 -8.63 -23.19
N LEU A 380 -9.34 -7.50 -23.64
CA LEU A 380 -10.07 -7.33 -24.89
C LEU A 380 -9.18 -6.80 -26.01
#